data_ea7fa6167a125fe1bbe7da91bbfefe11
#
_entry.id   ea7fa6167a125fe1bbe7da91bbfefe11
#
_cell.length_a   1.000
_cell.length_b   1.000
_cell.length_c   1.000
_cell.angle_alpha   90.00
_cell.angle_beta   90.00
_cell.angle_gamma   90.00
#
_symmetry.space_group_name_H-M   'P 1'
#
loop_
_entity.id
_entity.type
_entity.pdbx_description
1 polymer ?
#
loop_
_entity_poly.entity_id
_entity_poly.type
_entity_poly.pdbx_seq_one_letter_code
_entity_poly.pdbx_strand_id
1 'polypeptide(L)'
;ANSEEELLLDWKPKLVVKTYSFKIKVEGLEYVSSIVGSVEGMAGCYCLGRCCGKMNDAPIYFEAQGRSGEVTGSFTAFGLPEGAMSRAGLAIKFTLAFIKVDKTVQKAEIDITEVIADFESGEGGEGDVDEPPTEIELPLDDQIEVERPENPPSGDGGGIGGDVDGWGDEDEVILPVE
;
A
#
# COMPACT_ATOMS: atom_id res chain seq x y z
N ALA A 1 27.21 44.68 -31.63
CA ALA A 1 27.74 43.40 -31.19
C ALA A 1 26.68 42.72 -30.35
N ASN A 2 25.93 41.75 -30.96
CA ASN A 2 25.07 40.88 -30.20
C ASN A 2 25.97 39.83 -29.55
N SER A 3 26.12 39.88 -28.25
CA SER A 3 26.64 38.77 -27.49
C SER A 3 25.49 37.78 -27.34
N GLU A 4 25.52 36.70 -28.10
CA GLU A 4 24.67 35.54 -27.84
C GLU A 4 25.22 34.91 -26.54
N GLU A 5 24.60 35.23 -25.43
CA GLU A 5 24.81 34.50 -24.18
C GLU A 5 24.17 33.11 -24.36
N GLU A 6 25.00 32.12 -24.51
CA GLU A 6 24.59 30.70 -24.52
C GLU A 6 24.07 30.36 -23.11
N LEU A 7 22.76 30.24 -22.96
CA LEU A 7 22.14 29.81 -21.72
C LEU A 7 22.30 28.28 -21.58
N LEU A 8 23.30 27.85 -20.81
CA LEU A 8 23.46 26.45 -20.47
C LEU A 8 22.48 26.10 -19.38
N LEU A 9 21.42 25.36 -19.74
CA LEU A 9 20.46 24.83 -18.78
C LEU A 9 20.93 23.43 -18.35
N ASP A 10 21.49 23.30 -17.16
CA ASP A 10 21.76 22.02 -16.52
C ASP A 10 20.51 21.59 -15.74
N TRP A 11 19.73 20.68 -16.32
CA TRP A 11 18.52 20.20 -15.70
C TRP A 11 18.68 18.76 -15.21
N LYS A 12 18.61 18.58 -13.88
CA LYS A 12 18.62 17.26 -13.24
C LYS A 12 17.19 16.90 -12.83
N PRO A 13 16.55 15.92 -13.49
CA PRO A 13 15.24 15.44 -13.08
C PRO A 13 15.33 14.78 -11.69
N LYS A 14 14.41 15.14 -10.79
CA LYS A 14 14.27 14.50 -9.48
C LYS A 14 13.05 13.57 -9.48
N LEU A 15 13.20 12.39 -8.90
CA LEU A 15 12.07 11.51 -8.65
C LEU A 15 11.19 12.12 -7.56
N VAL A 16 9.90 12.22 -7.85
CA VAL A 16 8.91 12.80 -6.92
C VAL A 16 8.06 11.71 -6.24
N VAL A 17 8.09 10.50 -6.78
CA VAL A 17 7.39 9.35 -6.22
C VAL A 17 8.35 8.58 -5.32
N LYS A 18 7.87 8.25 -4.13
CA LYS A 18 8.60 7.43 -3.15
C LYS A 18 7.91 6.09 -3.00
N THR A 19 8.68 5.03 -2.86
CA THR A 19 8.20 3.68 -2.57
C THR A 19 8.46 3.37 -1.10
N TYR A 20 7.41 3.02 -0.39
CA TYR A 20 7.46 2.64 1.02
C TYR A 20 7.24 1.14 1.10
N SER A 21 8.21 0.40 1.61
CA SER A 21 8.12 -1.02 1.89
C SER A 21 7.98 -1.24 3.38
N PHE A 22 7.34 -2.34 3.77
CA PHE A 22 7.17 -2.69 5.17
C PHE A 22 7.22 -4.19 5.38
N LYS A 23 7.55 -4.57 6.61
CA LYS A 23 7.57 -5.94 7.09
C LYS A 23 7.08 -5.95 8.53
N ILE A 24 5.97 -6.67 8.79
CA ILE A 24 5.33 -6.75 10.11
C ILE A 24 5.18 -8.21 10.50
N LYS A 25 5.42 -8.52 11.76
CA LYS A 25 5.17 -9.85 12.33
C LYS A 25 3.68 -10.01 12.62
N VAL A 26 3.10 -11.10 12.13
CA VAL A 26 1.68 -11.39 12.29
C VAL A 26 1.49 -12.84 12.71
N GLU A 27 0.81 -13.04 13.83
CA GLU A 27 0.37 -14.36 14.27
C GLU A 27 -1.05 -14.65 13.75
N GLY A 28 -1.35 -15.91 13.47
CA GLY A 28 -2.68 -16.32 12.98
C GLY A 28 -2.88 -16.15 11.47
N LEU A 29 -1.80 -16.08 10.69
CA LEU A 29 -1.89 -15.97 9.22
C LEU A 29 -2.56 -17.18 8.56
N GLU A 30 -2.61 -18.34 9.23
CA GLU A 30 -3.33 -19.53 8.78
C GLU A 30 -4.84 -19.32 8.66
N TYR A 31 -5.38 -18.31 9.33
CA TYR A 31 -6.80 -17.95 9.26
C TYR A 31 -7.12 -16.91 8.18
N VAL A 32 -6.08 -16.39 7.49
CA VAL A 32 -6.21 -15.29 6.54
C VAL A 32 -6.22 -15.80 5.11
N SER A 33 -7.21 -15.37 4.32
CA SER A 33 -7.30 -15.66 2.89
C SER A 33 -6.64 -14.59 2.02
N SER A 34 -6.73 -13.32 2.41
CA SER A 34 -6.09 -12.20 1.72
C SER A 34 -5.87 -11.01 2.66
N ILE A 35 -4.92 -10.17 2.29
CA ILE A 35 -4.54 -8.98 3.06
C ILE A 35 -4.57 -7.78 2.14
N VAL A 36 -5.31 -6.76 2.54
CA VAL A 36 -5.38 -5.47 1.84
C VAL A 36 -4.91 -4.38 2.77
N GLY A 37 -4.00 -3.55 2.31
CA GLY A 37 -3.53 -2.40 3.06
C GLY A 37 -4.10 -1.09 2.53
N SER A 38 -4.17 -0.09 3.39
CA SER A 38 -4.45 1.29 3.01
C SER A 38 -3.64 2.26 3.85
N VAL A 39 -3.28 3.39 3.23
CA VAL A 39 -2.62 4.52 3.91
C VAL A 39 -3.43 5.77 3.67
N GLU A 40 -3.74 6.48 4.75
CA GLU A 40 -4.43 7.77 4.73
C GLU A 40 -3.49 8.89 5.21
N GLY A 41 -3.72 10.11 4.74
CA GLY A 41 -2.94 11.28 5.18
C GLY A 41 -1.69 11.58 4.36
N MET A 42 -1.31 10.73 3.41
CA MET A 42 -0.21 10.96 2.47
C MET A 42 -0.64 11.88 1.32
N ALA A 43 0.34 12.48 0.63
CA ALA A 43 0.07 13.24 -0.57
C ALA A 43 -0.37 12.32 -1.72
N GLY A 44 -1.60 12.48 -2.18
CA GLY A 44 -2.17 11.71 -3.29
C GLY A 44 -1.91 12.30 -4.67
N CYS A 45 -1.42 13.55 -4.74
CA CYS A 45 -1.01 14.20 -5.98
C CYS A 45 0.17 15.13 -5.75
N TYR A 46 0.89 15.44 -6.82
CA TYR A 46 2.07 16.31 -6.79
C TYR A 46 1.90 17.50 -7.73
N CYS A 47 2.15 18.69 -7.22
CA CYS A 47 2.11 19.93 -8.00
C CYS A 47 3.51 20.24 -8.53
N LEU A 48 3.76 19.97 -9.82
CA LEU A 48 5.05 20.24 -10.45
C LEU A 48 5.47 21.70 -10.38
N GLY A 49 4.53 22.65 -10.51
CA GLY A 49 4.83 24.07 -10.49
C GLY A 49 5.24 24.61 -9.12
N ARG A 50 4.88 23.92 -8.04
CA ARG A 50 5.25 24.27 -6.65
C ARG A 50 6.23 23.29 -6.02
N CYS A 51 6.53 22.20 -6.71
CA CYS A 51 7.37 21.11 -6.21
C CYS A 51 6.90 20.55 -4.85
N CYS A 52 5.60 20.39 -4.65
CA CYS A 52 5.03 19.95 -3.39
C CYS A 52 3.90 18.95 -3.57
N GLY A 53 3.76 18.03 -2.61
CA GLY A 53 2.64 17.12 -2.49
C GLY A 53 1.38 17.84 -2.01
N LYS A 54 0.22 17.44 -2.52
CA LYS A 54 -1.07 17.93 -2.02
C LYS A 54 -1.82 16.79 -1.36
N MET A 55 -2.49 17.12 -0.25
CA MET A 55 -3.38 16.20 0.43
C MET A 55 -4.50 15.76 -0.51
N ASN A 56 -4.80 14.47 -0.47
CA ASN A 56 -5.98 13.88 -1.07
C ASN A 56 -6.74 13.18 0.06
N ASP A 57 -8.05 13.31 0.07
CA ASP A 57 -8.90 12.65 1.08
C ASP A 57 -9.08 11.14 0.79
N ALA A 58 -8.60 10.68 -0.36
CA ALA A 58 -8.69 9.26 -0.72
C ALA A 58 -7.50 8.47 -0.17
N PRO A 59 -7.75 7.31 0.45
CA PRO A 59 -6.69 6.41 0.88
C PRO A 59 -5.94 5.81 -0.32
N ILE A 60 -4.66 5.52 -0.11
CA ILE A 60 -3.83 4.76 -1.05
C ILE A 60 -3.99 3.29 -0.68
N TYR A 61 -4.55 2.47 -1.59
CA TYR A 61 -4.72 1.03 -1.38
C TYR A 61 -3.55 0.26 -1.98
N PHE A 62 -3.18 -0.83 -1.33
CA PHE A 62 -2.13 -1.75 -1.79
C PHE A 62 -2.43 -3.18 -1.33
N GLU A 63 -1.83 -4.14 -2.01
CA GLU A 63 -1.88 -5.54 -1.62
C GLU A 63 -0.67 -5.90 -0.76
N ALA A 64 -0.90 -6.72 0.26
CA ALA A 64 0.14 -7.25 1.11
C ALA A 64 0.15 -8.77 1.09
N GLN A 65 1.31 -9.38 1.27
CA GLN A 65 1.50 -10.81 1.25
C GLN A 65 1.91 -11.32 2.62
N GLY A 66 1.20 -12.33 3.11
CA GLY A 66 1.53 -13.04 4.34
C GLY A 66 2.33 -14.31 4.03
N ARG A 67 3.50 -14.47 4.66
CA ARG A 67 4.30 -15.68 4.56
C ARG A 67 5.09 -15.91 5.84
N SER A 68 5.03 -17.14 6.35
CA SER A 68 5.87 -17.58 7.49
C SER A 68 5.78 -16.70 8.75
N GLY A 69 4.58 -16.21 9.08
CA GLY A 69 4.38 -15.35 10.25
C GLY A 69 4.74 -13.88 10.04
N GLU A 70 5.01 -13.47 8.80
CA GLU A 70 5.32 -12.10 8.44
C GLU A 70 4.42 -11.62 7.30
N VAL A 71 4.05 -10.35 7.34
CA VAL A 71 3.34 -9.67 6.27
C VAL A 71 4.25 -8.62 5.67
N THR A 72 4.42 -8.69 4.37
CA THR A 72 5.22 -7.76 3.59
C THR A 72 4.39 -7.10 2.51
N GLY A 73 4.74 -5.88 2.16
CA GLY A 73 4.09 -5.15 1.10
C GLY A 73 4.80 -3.85 0.80
N SER A 74 4.32 -3.15 -0.20
CA SER A 74 4.82 -1.82 -0.55
C SER A 74 3.71 -0.98 -1.15
N PHE A 75 3.84 0.33 -1.00
CA PHE A 75 2.97 1.31 -1.66
C PHE A 75 3.80 2.49 -2.15
N THR A 76 3.24 3.26 -3.06
CA THR A 76 3.88 4.47 -3.60
C THR A 76 3.07 5.71 -3.24
N ALA A 77 3.76 6.78 -2.87
CA ALA A 77 3.15 8.06 -2.56
C ALA A 77 4.09 9.22 -2.92
N PHE A 78 3.57 10.44 -2.86
CA PHE A 78 4.36 11.66 -3.07
C PHE A 78 4.91 12.26 -1.77
N GLY A 79 5.04 11.45 -0.72
CA GLY A 79 5.49 11.90 0.59
C GLY A 79 4.41 12.62 1.39
N LEU A 80 4.84 13.55 2.24
CA LEU A 80 3.94 14.37 3.04
C LEU A 80 3.31 15.49 2.20
N PRO A 81 2.03 15.83 2.44
CA PRO A 81 1.42 17.00 1.82
C PRO A 81 2.03 18.30 2.36
N GLU A 82 2.00 19.37 1.53
CA GLU A 82 2.49 20.68 1.87
C GLU A 82 1.87 21.19 3.20
N GLY A 83 2.72 21.60 4.12
CA GLY A 83 2.30 22.11 5.44
C GLY A 83 1.90 21.01 6.43
N ALA A 84 2.12 19.75 6.13
CA ALA A 84 1.80 18.60 7.00
C ALA A 84 2.49 18.74 8.37
N MET A 85 3.79 19.06 8.37
CA MET A 85 4.58 19.23 9.60
C MET A 85 4.07 20.37 10.49
N SER A 86 3.34 21.34 9.92
CA SER A 86 2.79 22.49 10.65
C SER A 86 1.34 22.29 11.07
N ARG A 87 0.67 21.23 10.63
CA ARG A 87 -0.72 20.92 10.95
C ARG A 87 -0.80 20.07 12.21
N ALA A 88 -1.18 20.69 13.31
CA ALA A 88 -1.59 19.95 14.48
C ALA A 88 -2.80 19.03 14.13
N GLY A 89 -2.60 17.71 14.27
CA GLY A 89 -3.66 16.73 14.06
C GLY A 89 -3.64 16.02 12.70
N LEU A 90 -2.62 16.22 11.85
CA LEU A 90 -2.41 15.32 10.73
C LEU A 90 -1.92 13.98 11.28
N ALA A 91 -2.68 12.92 11.05
CA ALA A 91 -2.29 11.56 11.35
C ALA A 91 -2.17 10.79 10.04
N ILE A 92 -1.04 10.12 9.84
CA ILE A 92 -0.87 9.16 8.75
C ILE A 92 -1.23 7.80 9.29
N LYS A 93 -2.36 7.29 8.84
CA LYS A 93 -2.89 6.01 9.29
C LYS A 93 -2.56 4.92 8.30
N PHE A 94 -1.82 3.94 8.78
CA PHE A 94 -1.55 2.71 8.06
C PHE A 94 -2.49 1.64 8.57
N THR A 95 -3.28 1.05 7.68
CA THR A 95 -4.27 0.04 8.04
C THR A 95 -4.03 -1.24 7.25
N LEU A 96 -3.99 -2.37 7.93
CA LEU A 96 -4.04 -3.70 7.33
C LEU A 96 -5.39 -4.35 7.61
N ALA A 97 -6.09 -4.74 6.57
CA ALA A 97 -7.33 -5.49 6.63
C ALA A 97 -7.07 -6.96 6.30
N PHE A 98 -7.21 -7.82 7.30
CA PHE A 98 -7.08 -9.27 7.17
C PHE A 98 -8.45 -9.86 6.86
N ILE A 99 -8.61 -10.37 5.65
CA ILE A 99 -9.83 -11.08 5.24
C ILE A 99 -9.64 -12.54 5.60
N LYS A 100 -10.39 -13.00 6.59
CA LYS A 100 -10.30 -14.37 7.11
C LYS A 100 -10.98 -15.38 6.19
N VAL A 101 -10.70 -16.65 6.40
CA VAL A 101 -11.27 -17.76 5.62
C VAL A 101 -12.79 -17.88 5.75
N ASP A 102 -13.37 -17.38 6.84
CA ASP A 102 -14.82 -17.26 7.06
C ASP A 102 -15.45 -15.98 6.48
N LYS A 103 -14.65 -15.19 5.71
CA LYS A 103 -15.00 -13.89 5.12
C LYS A 103 -15.20 -12.75 6.13
N THR A 104 -14.92 -12.94 7.41
CA THR A 104 -14.84 -11.84 8.36
C THR A 104 -13.58 -11.02 8.14
N VAL A 105 -13.62 -9.74 8.49
CA VAL A 105 -12.50 -8.81 8.30
C VAL A 105 -12.04 -8.30 9.65
N GLN A 106 -10.77 -8.48 9.94
CA GLN A 106 -10.11 -7.87 11.08
C GLN A 106 -9.17 -6.77 10.59
N LYS A 107 -9.23 -5.58 11.19
CA LYS A 107 -8.38 -4.45 10.84
C LYS A 107 -7.38 -4.18 11.95
N ALA A 108 -6.14 -3.89 11.56
CA ALA A 108 -5.11 -3.35 12.43
C ALA A 108 -4.71 -1.97 11.90
N GLU A 109 -4.74 -0.97 12.77
CA GLU A 109 -4.38 0.42 12.44
C GLU A 109 -3.11 0.80 13.21
N ILE A 110 -2.15 1.40 12.49
CA ILE A 110 -0.87 1.87 13.03
C ILE A 110 -0.72 3.33 12.62
N ASP A 111 -0.38 4.19 13.56
CA ASP A 111 -0.01 5.58 13.25
C ASP A 111 1.46 5.63 12.86
N ILE A 112 1.74 5.97 11.62
CA ILE A 112 3.11 6.06 11.08
C ILE A 112 3.55 7.52 10.84
N THR A 113 2.87 8.47 11.46
CA THR A 113 3.11 9.91 11.25
C THR A 113 4.54 10.30 11.59
N GLU A 114 5.04 9.90 12.75
CA GLU A 114 6.40 10.22 13.19
C GLU A 114 7.44 9.55 12.31
N VAL A 115 7.22 8.29 11.95
CA VAL A 115 8.12 7.52 11.08
C VAL A 115 8.28 8.22 9.72
N ILE A 116 7.17 8.62 9.10
CA ILE A 116 7.22 9.31 7.81
C ILE A 116 7.85 10.71 7.95
N ALA A 117 7.57 11.43 9.04
CA ALA A 117 8.14 12.74 9.29
C ALA A 117 9.67 12.70 9.42
N ASP A 118 10.22 11.71 10.10
CA ASP A 118 11.66 11.52 10.27
C ASP A 118 12.36 11.27 8.92
N PHE A 119 11.76 10.47 8.05
CA PHE A 119 12.30 10.25 6.69
C PHE A 119 12.21 11.51 5.81
N GLU A 120 11.15 12.30 5.95
CA GLU A 120 10.98 13.54 5.17
C GLU A 120 11.90 14.67 5.66
N SER A 121 12.27 14.70 6.96
CA SER A 121 13.21 15.67 7.53
C SER A 121 14.67 15.34 7.23
N GLY A 122 14.96 14.15 6.71
CA GLY A 122 16.31 13.67 6.44
C GLY A 122 17.03 13.09 7.68
N GLU A 123 16.36 13.00 8.83
CA GLU A 123 16.93 12.43 10.05
C GLU A 123 16.87 10.90 10.07
N GLY A 124 16.00 10.28 9.26
CA GLY A 124 15.75 8.83 9.25
C GLY A 124 16.48 8.01 8.18
N GLY A 125 17.37 8.56 7.38
CA GLY A 125 18.03 7.84 6.29
C GLY A 125 19.55 8.01 6.22
N GLU A 126 20.28 6.93 6.00
CA GLU A 126 21.70 6.95 5.56
C GLU A 126 21.77 7.37 4.07
N GLY A 127 21.33 8.57 3.75
CA GLY A 127 21.37 9.14 2.41
C GLY A 127 22.12 10.46 2.37
N ASP A 128 22.74 10.75 1.22
CA ASP A 128 23.34 12.06 0.97
C ASP A 128 22.27 13.13 1.11
N VAL A 129 22.52 14.16 1.89
CA VAL A 129 21.56 15.25 2.22
C VAL A 129 20.99 15.97 0.99
N ASP A 130 21.59 15.75 -0.19
CA ASP A 130 21.18 16.38 -1.44
C ASP A 130 20.11 15.61 -2.23
N GLU A 131 19.87 14.32 -1.92
CA GLU A 131 18.83 13.51 -2.56
C GLU A 131 18.09 12.67 -1.50
N PRO A 132 16.82 13.01 -1.18
CA PRO A 132 16.02 12.20 -0.27
C PRO A 132 15.80 10.80 -0.85
N PRO A 133 15.81 9.74 -0.02
CA PRO A 133 15.66 8.38 -0.48
C PRO A 133 14.33 8.20 -1.21
N THR A 134 14.38 7.49 -2.34
CA THR A 134 13.20 7.15 -3.14
C THR A 134 12.59 5.82 -2.72
N GLU A 135 13.36 4.98 -2.02
CA GLU A 135 12.93 3.72 -1.43
C GLU A 135 13.11 3.82 0.09
N ILE A 136 12.03 3.63 0.82
CA ILE A 136 11.97 3.77 2.27
C ILE A 136 11.43 2.48 2.86
N GLU A 137 12.19 1.86 3.75
CA GLU A 137 11.71 0.75 4.55
C GLU A 137 11.14 1.30 5.87
N LEU A 138 9.85 1.04 6.09
CA LEU A 138 9.17 1.48 7.31
C LEU A 138 9.53 0.56 8.47
N PRO A 139 10.15 1.06 9.55
CA PRO A 139 10.49 0.29 10.73
C PRO A 139 9.23 0.05 11.58
N LEU A 140 8.42 -0.92 11.18
CA LEU A 140 7.21 -1.29 11.89
C LEU A 140 7.50 -2.51 12.77
N ASP A 141 7.76 -2.25 14.04
CA ASP A 141 8.07 -3.29 15.05
C ASP A 141 6.82 -3.87 15.72
N ASP A 142 5.64 -3.44 15.30
CA ASP A 142 4.37 -3.90 15.83
C ASP A 142 4.15 -5.38 15.54
N GLN A 143 3.64 -6.10 16.54
CA GLN A 143 3.19 -7.48 16.40
C GLN A 143 1.66 -7.48 16.34
N ILE A 144 1.12 -8.04 15.27
CA ILE A 144 -0.32 -8.15 15.06
C ILE A 144 -0.75 -9.59 15.31
N GLU A 145 -1.80 -9.78 16.09
CA GLU A 145 -2.44 -11.08 16.27
C GLU A 145 -3.77 -11.11 15.52
N VAL A 146 -3.91 -12.06 14.61
CA VAL A 146 -5.17 -12.33 13.92
C VAL A 146 -5.94 -13.39 14.70
N GLU A 147 -7.08 -12.99 15.22
CA GLU A 147 -7.95 -13.87 15.99
C GLU A 147 -8.51 -15.02 15.12
N ARG A 148 -8.59 -16.19 15.72
CA ARG A 148 -9.21 -17.34 15.09
C ARG A 148 -10.66 -17.01 14.71
N PRO A 149 -11.14 -17.35 13.50
CA PRO A 149 -12.53 -17.16 13.11
C PRO A 149 -13.47 -17.99 14.00
N GLU A 150 -14.66 -17.46 14.31
CA GLU A 150 -15.65 -18.14 15.13
C GLU A 150 -16.17 -19.43 14.46
N ASN A 151 -16.27 -19.40 13.12
CA ASN A 151 -16.67 -20.53 12.31
C ASN A 151 -15.55 -20.88 11.31
N PRO A 152 -14.45 -21.51 11.76
CA PRO A 152 -13.45 -21.98 10.82
C PRO A 152 -14.14 -22.99 9.87
N PRO A 153 -13.87 -22.92 8.55
CA PRO A 153 -14.38 -23.94 7.65
C PRO A 153 -13.97 -25.29 8.24
N SER A 154 -14.94 -26.14 8.51
CA SER A 154 -14.69 -27.47 9.04
C SER A 154 -13.74 -28.16 8.07
N GLY A 155 -12.50 -28.36 8.51
CA GLY A 155 -11.49 -29.08 7.78
C GLY A 155 -11.80 -30.58 7.76
N ASP A 156 -12.92 -30.92 7.19
CA ASP A 156 -13.14 -32.25 6.67
C ASP A 156 -12.44 -32.24 5.31
N GLY A 157 -11.44 -33.10 5.15
CA GLY A 157 -10.61 -33.22 3.97
C GLY A 157 -11.40 -33.58 2.72
N GLY A 158 -12.23 -32.66 2.29
CA GLY A 158 -12.87 -32.67 1.00
C GLY A 158 -11.84 -32.27 -0.03
N GLY A 159 -11.13 -33.24 -0.55
CA GLY A 159 -10.55 -33.07 -1.87
C GLY A 159 -11.61 -32.45 -2.76
N ILE A 160 -11.22 -31.59 -3.67
CA ILE A 160 -12.06 -31.07 -4.75
C ILE A 160 -12.46 -32.25 -5.62
N GLY A 161 -13.42 -33.02 -5.15
CA GLY A 161 -14.28 -33.83 -5.93
C GLY A 161 -15.38 -32.93 -6.44
N GLY A 162 -15.01 -32.02 -7.33
CA GLY A 162 -15.99 -31.34 -8.15
C GLY A 162 -16.61 -32.37 -9.05
N ASP A 163 -17.73 -32.91 -8.61
CA ASP A 163 -18.65 -33.64 -9.47
C ASP A 163 -19.12 -32.60 -10.49
N VAL A 164 -18.53 -32.63 -11.68
CA VAL A 164 -18.92 -31.81 -12.82
C VAL A 164 -20.06 -32.49 -13.55
N ASP A 165 -21.02 -33.01 -12.79
CA ASP A 165 -22.29 -33.46 -13.32
C ASP A 165 -23.23 -32.25 -13.39
N GLY A 166 -23.29 -31.68 -14.57
CA GLY A 166 -24.29 -30.65 -14.84
C GLY A 166 -23.85 -29.50 -15.75
N TRP A 167 -22.99 -29.74 -16.70
CA TRP A 167 -23.05 -28.97 -17.92
C TRP A 167 -24.26 -29.50 -18.68
N GLY A 168 -25.40 -28.86 -18.41
CA GLY A 168 -26.65 -29.14 -19.13
C GLY A 168 -26.43 -28.96 -20.63
N ASP A 169 -27.20 -29.78 -21.37
CA ASP A 169 -27.24 -29.84 -22.80
C ASP A 169 -27.07 -28.47 -23.47
N GLU A 170 -26.18 -28.42 -24.45
CA GLU A 170 -26.03 -27.31 -25.35
C GLU A 170 -27.35 -27.10 -26.10
N ASP A 171 -28.17 -26.16 -25.69
CA ASP A 171 -29.28 -25.69 -26.49
C ASP A 171 -28.68 -25.02 -27.74
N GLU A 172 -28.77 -25.74 -28.83
CA GLU A 172 -28.43 -25.28 -30.18
C GLU A 172 -29.29 -24.05 -30.52
N VAL A 173 -28.74 -22.87 -30.34
CA VAL A 173 -29.41 -21.63 -30.81
C VAL A 173 -29.26 -21.54 -32.31
N ILE A 174 -30.28 -22.03 -33.02
CA ILE A 174 -30.43 -21.85 -34.48
C ILE A 174 -30.82 -20.38 -34.70
N LEU A 175 -29.87 -19.57 -35.19
CA LEU A 175 -30.16 -18.23 -35.67
C LEU A 175 -30.87 -18.32 -37.05
N PRO A 176 -32.03 -17.67 -37.25
CA PRO A 176 -32.63 -17.62 -38.57
C PRO A 176 -31.77 -16.75 -39.49
N VAL A 177 -31.46 -17.29 -40.66
CA VAL A 177 -30.82 -16.58 -41.77
C VAL A 177 -31.93 -15.97 -42.62
N GLU A 178 -31.99 -14.62 -42.71
CA GLU A 178 -32.70 -13.90 -43.78
C GLU A 178 -31.73 -13.58 -44.90
#